data_9cfbf5af8cd3d7186c149a240c5ff569
#
_entry.id   9cfbf5af8cd3d7186c149a240c5ff569
#
_cell.length_a   1.000
_cell.length_b   1.000
_cell.length_c   1.000
_cell.angle_alpha   90.00
_cell.angle_beta   90.00
_cell.angle_gamma   90.00
#
_symmetry.space_group_name_H-M   'P 1'
#
loop_
_entity.id
_entity.type
_entity.pdbx_description
1 polymer ?
#
loop_
_entity_poly.entity_id
_entity_poly.type
_entity_poly.pdbx_seq_one_letter_code
_entity_poly.pdbx_strand_id
1 'polypeptide(L)'
;MTTLIQRMREELVRRNYAETTMRSYLQTIEDFRRYVDKRLDQLGPHDIRRYQVHLLEERKLGVGTVSNHIAALRFFYVKTLKRHDMKEDLPYPHCAKHNRRLPEILSTEEMSRLINSAQNLFHYTMLLTMYSAGLRRSELCRLKVSNIDSGRMMIRIERGKGDVDREIPLSQKLLTTLREYWRWMRPKTYLFPGTQNGWRADKPITAKVIWEAVQKAARKAGIEKHVTPHTLRHSSP
;
A
#
# COMPACT_ATOMS: atom_id res chain seq x y z
N MET A 1 -14.35 4.35 -31.85
CA MET A 1 -15.17 4.83 -30.70
C MET A 1 -14.43 4.57 -29.41
N THR A 2 -14.17 5.59 -28.62
CA THR A 2 -13.51 5.44 -27.31
C THR A 2 -14.43 4.64 -26.39
N THR A 3 -13.94 3.57 -25.78
CA THR A 3 -14.73 2.79 -24.83
C THR A 3 -15.04 3.62 -23.57
N LEU A 4 -16.14 3.34 -22.86
CA LEU A 4 -16.50 4.04 -21.62
C LEU A 4 -15.39 3.96 -20.56
N ILE A 5 -14.69 2.83 -20.50
CA ILE A 5 -13.55 2.64 -19.59
C ILE A 5 -12.38 3.54 -20.00
N GLN A 6 -12.12 3.69 -21.30
CA GLN A 6 -11.10 4.59 -21.80
C GLN A 6 -11.42 6.06 -21.44
N ARG A 7 -12.68 6.49 -21.61
CA ARG A 7 -13.14 7.82 -21.17
C ARG A 7 -12.93 8.04 -19.67
N MET A 8 -13.20 7.02 -18.85
CA MET A 8 -12.92 7.11 -17.40
C MET A 8 -11.43 7.27 -17.12
N ARG A 9 -10.57 6.52 -17.83
CA ARG A 9 -9.12 6.64 -17.69
C ARG A 9 -8.63 8.05 -18.04
N GLU A 10 -9.10 8.61 -19.13
CA GLU A 10 -8.77 9.98 -19.55
C GLU A 10 -9.19 11.01 -18.51
N GLU A 11 -10.42 10.84 -17.94
CA GLU A 11 -10.92 11.73 -16.89
C GLU A 11 -10.14 11.62 -15.59
N LEU A 12 -9.63 10.43 -15.22
CA LEU A 12 -8.74 10.22 -14.09
C LEU A 12 -7.38 10.88 -14.32
N VAL A 13 -6.79 10.71 -15.51
CA VAL A 13 -5.52 11.34 -15.90
C VAL A 13 -5.65 12.87 -15.87
N ARG A 14 -6.70 13.41 -16.50
CA ARG A 14 -6.97 14.86 -16.55
C ARG A 14 -7.07 15.50 -15.15
N ARG A 15 -7.51 14.71 -14.15
CA ARG A 15 -7.65 15.14 -12.75
C ARG A 15 -6.42 14.79 -11.90
N ASN A 16 -5.34 14.34 -12.51
CA ASN A 16 -4.09 13.98 -11.85
C ASN A 16 -4.25 12.95 -10.71
N TYR A 17 -5.09 11.92 -10.93
CA TYR A 17 -5.20 10.84 -9.97
C TYR A 17 -3.94 9.98 -9.95
N ALA A 18 -3.52 9.54 -8.74
CA ALA A 18 -2.40 8.63 -8.59
C ALA A 18 -2.63 7.32 -9.36
N GLU A 19 -1.58 6.77 -9.98
CA GLU A 19 -1.62 5.54 -10.78
C GLU A 19 -2.27 4.36 -10.03
N THR A 20 -2.01 4.24 -8.73
CA THR A 20 -2.62 3.22 -7.88
C THR A 20 -4.12 3.37 -7.75
N THR A 21 -4.61 4.61 -7.64
CA THR A 21 -6.05 4.91 -7.59
C THR A 21 -6.71 4.65 -8.94
N MET A 22 -6.06 5.07 -10.03
CA MET A 22 -6.55 4.82 -11.39
C MET A 22 -6.71 3.32 -11.64
N ARG A 23 -5.68 2.54 -11.33
CA ARG A 23 -5.73 1.08 -11.47
C ARG A 23 -6.84 0.44 -10.65
N SER A 24 -7.00 0.85 -9.39
CA SER A 24 -8.05 0.34 -8.52
C SER A 24 -9.45 0.68 -9.04
N TYR A 25 -9.65 1.91 -9.52
CA TYR A 25 -10.94 2.36 -10.04
C TYR A 25 -11.30 1.64 -11.33
N LEU A 26 -10.36 1.54 -12.27
CA LEU A 26 -10.59 0.84 -13.54
C LEU A 26 -10.86 -0.65 -13.32
N GLN A 27 -10.15 -1.29 -12.39
CA GLN A 27 -10.41 -2.69 -12.01
C GLN A 27 -11.82 -2.85 -11.43
N THR A 28 -12.25 -1.95 -10.57
CA THR A 28 -13.60 -1.97 -10.00
C THR A 28 -14.68 -1.89 -11.08
N ILE A 29 -14.51 -1.01 -12.08
CA ILE A 29 -15.48 -0.89 -13.18
C ILE A 29 -15.48 -2.14 -14.06
N GLU A 30 -14.31 -2.75 -14.26
CA GLU A 30 -14.23 -4.01 -15.01
C GLU A 30 -14.88 -5.16 -14.24
N ASP A 31 -14.72 -5.23 -12.91
CA ASP A 31 -15.40 -6.22 -12.07
C ASP A 31 -16.93 -6.00 -12.09
N PHE A 32 -17.36 -4.75 -12.03
CA PHE A 32 -18.78 -4.41 -12.16
C PHE A 32 -19.34 -4.78 -13.54
N ARG A 33 -18.60 -4.50 -14.60
CA ARG A 33 -18.97 -4.87 -15.98
C ARG A 33 -19.18 -6.38 -16.14
N ARG A 34 -18.36 -7.19 -15.46
CA ARG A 34 -18.50 -8.65 -15.49
C ARG A 34 -19.68 -9.17 -14.69
N TYR A 35 -20.10 -8.42 -13.68
CA TYR A 35 -21.26 -8.78 -12.87
C TYR A 35 -22.59 -8.49 -13.57
N VAL A 36 -22.64 -7.46 -14.40
CA VAL A 36 -23.88 -7.03 -15.06
C VAL A 36 -23.92 -7.50 -16.51
N ASP A 37 -25.11 -7.96 -16.97
CA ASP A 37 -25.31 -8.43 -18.35
C ASP A 37 -25.68 -7.30 -19.34
N LYS A 38 -25.75 -6.05 -18.82
CA LYS A 38 -26.13 -4.87 -19.57
C LYS A 38 -24.96 -3.94 -19.83
N ARG A 39 -25.11 -3.04 -20.80
CA ARG A 39 -24.13 -1.96 -21.01
C ARG A 39 -24.09 -1.02 -19.81
N LEU A 40 -22.91 -0.58 -19.41
CA LEU A 40 -22.70 0.26 -18.23
C LEU A 40 -23.43 1.61 -18.28
N ASP A 41 -23.64 2.17 -19.48
CA ASP A 41 -24.35 3.43 -19.69
C ASP A 41 -25.87 3.31 -19.57
N GLN A 42 -26.42 2.09 -19.69
CA GLN A 42 -27.84 1.79 -19.60
C GLN A 42 -28.31 1.32 -18.23
N LEU A 43 -27.38 1.16 -17.30
CA LEU A 43 -27.70 0.70 -15.94
C LEU A 43 -28.42 1.79 -15.15
N GLY A 44 -29.35 1.34 -14.32
CA GLY A 44 -30.11 2.18 -13.42
C GLY A 44 -29.78 1.96 -11.94
N PRO A 45 -30.45 2.71 -11.06
CA PRO A 45 -30.29 2.60 -9.61
C PRO A 45 -30.46 1.18 -9.06
N HIS A 46 -31.39 0.43 -9.61
CA HIS A 46 -31.68 -0.95 -9.22
C HIS A 46 -30.47 -1.88 -9.45
N ASP A 47 -29.82 -1.78 -10.61
CA ASP A 47 -28.65 -2.61 -10.94
C ASP A 47 -27.47 -2.32 -9.98
N ILE A 48 -27.29 -1.04 -9.63
CA ILE A 48 -26.25 -0.59 -8.70
C ILE A 48 -26.53 -1.10 -7.28
N ARG A 49 -27.76 -0.97 -6.81
CA ARG A 49 -28.18 -1.48 -5.49
C ARG A 49 -27.93 -2.98 -5.40
N ARG A 50 -28.33 -3.75 -6.43
CA ARG A 50 -28.10 -5.19 -6.49
C ARG A 50 -26.61 -5.54 -6.41
N TYR A 51 -25.74 -4.78 -7.10
CA TYR A 51 -24.30 -4.97 -7.01
C TYR A 51 -23.75 -4.65 -5.62
N GLN A 52 -24.21 -3.60 -4.95
CA GLN A 52 -23.79 -3.28 -3.58
C GLN A 52 -24.14 -4.40 -2.59
N VAL A 53 -25.36 -4.94 -2.69
CA VAL A 53 -25.80 -6.08 -1.88
C VAL A 53 -24.92 -7.30 -2.15
N HIS A 54 -24.66 -7.63 -3.43
CA HIS A 54 -23.75 -8.70 -3.82
C HIS A 54 -22.36 -8.56 -3.21
N LEU A 55 -21.77 -7.35 -3.20
CA LEU A 55 -20.47 -7.13 -2.59
C LEU A 55 -20.47 -7.42 -1.08
N LEU A 56 -21.55 -7.08 -0.38
CA LEU A 56 -21.68 -7.23 1.07
C LEU A 56 -22.09 -8.65 1.50
N GLU A 57 -23.11 -9.23 0.85
CA GLU A 57 -23.73 -10.48 1.29
C GLU A 57 -23.11 -11.72 0.65
N GLU A 58 -22.85 -11.68 -0.66
CA GLU A 58 -22.32 -12.83 -1.38
C GLU A 58 -20.77 -12.85 -1.33
N ARG A 59 -20.13 -11.73 -1.70
CA ARG A 59 -18.67 -11.62 -1.65
C ARG A 59 -18.12 -11.34 -0.26
N LYS A 60 -18.95 -10.97 0.70
CA LYS A 60 -18.61 -10.68 2.10
C LYS A 60 -17.42 -9.73 2.25
N LEU A 61 -17.36 -8.71 1.40
CA LEU A 61 -16.26 -7.74 1.41
C LEU A 61 -16.39 -6.82 2.62
N GLY A 62 -15.23 -6.46 3.19
CA GLY A 62 -15.19 -5.47 4.27
C GLY A 62 -15.68 -4.08 3.82
N VAL A 63 -16.30 -3.34 4.74
CA VAL A 63 -16.88 -2.00 4.52
C VAL A 63 -15.93 -1.05 3.80
N GLY A 64 -14.64 -1.05 4.16
CA GLY A 64 -13.62 -0.21 3.51
C GLY A 64 -13.42 -0.55 2.03
N THR A 65 -13.45 -1.85 1.68
CA THR A 65 -13.35 -2.31 0.30
C THR A 65 -14.59 -1.90 -0.49
N VAL A 66 -15.79 -2.12 0.07
CA VAL A 66 -17.05 -1.70 -0.57
C VAL A 66 -17.06 -0.19 -0.76
N SER A 67 -16.59 0.61 0.20
CA SER A 67 -16.46 2.05 0.06
C SER A 67 -15.58 2.46 -1.14
N ASN A 68 -14.49 1.73 -1.39
CA ASN A 68 -13.64 1.97 -2.55
C ASN A 68 -14.37 1.63 -3.87
N HIS A 69 -15.16 0.54 -3.90
CA HIS A 69 -16.01 0.22 -5.05
C HIS A 69 -17.02 1.33 -5.33
N ILE A 70 -17.68 1.83 -4.28
CA ILE A 70 -18.65 2.94 -4.42
C ILE A 70 -17.98 4.22 -4.92
N ALA A 71 -16.79 4.55 -4.41
CA ALA A 71 -16.03 5.70 -4.89
C ALA A 71 -15.72 5.62 -6.39
N ALA A 72 -15.32 4.43 -6.87
CA ALA A 72 -15.06 4.21 -8.30
C ALA A 72 -16.34 4.31 -9.15
N LEU A 73 -17.45 3.72 -8.70
CA LEU A 73 -18.74 3.82 -9.37
C LEU A 73 -19.26 5.27 -9.40
N ARG A 74 -19.15 6.01 -8.30
CA ARG A 74 -19.48 7.44 -8.26
C ARG A 74 -18.64 8.25 -9.24
N PHE A 75 -17.34 7.96 -9.30
CA PHE A 75 -16.48 8.61 -10.29
C PHE A 75 -16.93 8.31 -11.71
N PHE A 76 -17.23 7.06 -12.01
CA PHE A 76 -17.68 6.64 -13.35
C PHE A 76 -19.00 7.29 -13.74
N TYR A 77 -20.05 7.14 -12.92
CA TYR A 77 -21.37 7.67 -13.28
C TYR A 77 -21.42 9.19 -13.22
N VAL A 78 -20.94 9.80 -12.14
CA VAL A 78 -21.09 11.25 -11.92
C VAL A 78 -20.06 12.07 -12.68
N LYS A 79 -18.79 11.63 -12.71
CA LYS A 79 -17.71 12.42 -13.32
C LYS A 79 -17.49 12.07 -14.79
N THR A 80 -17.53 10.78 -15.16
CA THR A 80 -17.27 10.33 -16.53
C THR A 80 -18.52 10.39 -17.39
N LEU A 81 -19.66 9.83 -16.94
CA LEU A 81 -20.90 9.81 -17.69
C LEU A 81 -21.78 11.04 -17.48
N LYS A 82 -21.47 11.90 -16.51
CA LYS A 82 -22.25 13.10 -16.14
C LYS A 82 -23.66 12.80 -15.64
N ARG A 83 -23.93 11.58 -15.20
CA ARG A 83 -25.19 11.18 -14.60
C ARG A 83 -25.22 11.56 -13.13
N HIS A 84 -25.57 12.81 -12.84
CA HIS A 84 -25.60 13.35 -11.49
C HIS A 84 -26.73 12.76 -10.64
N ASP A 85 -27.83 12.32 -11.29
CA ASP A 85 -28.94 11.58 -10.71
C ASP A 85 -28.49 10.35 -9.92
N MET A 86 -27.46 9.65 -10.42
CA MET A 86 -26.95 8.42 -9.82
C MET A 86 -26.19 8.62 -8.50
N LYS A 87 -25.96 9.86 -8.07
CA LYS A 87 -25.15 10.14 -6.87
C LYS A 87 -25.81 9.64 -5.59
N GLU A 88 -27.12 9.76 -5.49
CA GLU A 88 -27.90 9.36 -4.31
C GLU A 88 -28.07 7.84 -4.25
N ASP A 89 -28.10 7.17 -5.40
CA ASP A 89 -28.21 5.72 -5.50
C ASP A 89 -26.91 4.96 -5.20
N LEU A 90 -25.84 5.68 -4.93
CA LEU A 90 -24.52 5.16 -4.57
C LEU A 90 -24.15 5.57 -3.13
N PRO A 91 -24.91 5.18 -2.10
CA PRO A 91 -24.55 5.50 -0.72
C PRO A 91 -23.28 4.77 -0.30
N TYR A 92 -22.43 5.44 0.46
CA TYR A 92 -21.33 4.73 1.13
C TYR A 92 -21.90 3.84 2.23
N PRO A 93 -21.37 2.61 2.38
CA PRO A 93 -21.83 1.73 3.44
C PRO A 93 -21.54 2.35 4.81
N HIS A 94 -22.47 2.20 5.72
CA HIS A 94 -22.30 2.69 7.09
C HIS A 94 -21.23 1.87 7.80
N CYS A 95 -20.20 2.55 8.32
CA CYS A 95 -19.18 1.94 9.16
C CYS A 95 -19.54 2.21 10.62
N ALA A 96 -20.11 1.22 11.31
CA ALA A 96 -20.36 1.33 12.74
C ALA A 96 -19.02 1.64 13.46
N LYS A 97 -18.98 2.74 14.22
CA LYS A 97 -17.78 3.19 14.95
C LYS A 97 -17.18 2.10 15.85
N HIS A 98 -18.02 1.19 16.34
CA HIS A 98 -17.64 0.09 17.21
C HIS A 98 -16.83 -1.03 16.54
N ASN A 99 -16.79 -1.11 15.19
CA ASN A 99 -16.05 -2.15 14.46
C ASN A 99 -14.63 -1.72 14.07
N ARG A 100 -14.14 -0.56 14.49
CA ARG A 100 -12.74 -0.20 14.28
C ARG A 100 -11.89 -0.93 15.31
N ARG A 101 -11.32 -2.06 14.92
CA ARG A 101 -10.27 -2.70 15.73
C ARG A 101 -9.12 -1.71 15.86
N LEU A 102 -8.67 -1.50 17.09
CA LEU A 102 -7.45 -0.72 17.33
C LEU A 102 -6.28 -1.42 16.61
N PRO A 103 -5.34 -0.65 16.03
CA PRO A 103 -4.15 -1.23 15.44
C PRO A 103 -3.41 -2.07 16.49
N GLU A 104 -3.01 -3.28 16.13
CA GLU A 104 -2.12 -4.06 16.98
C GLU A 104 -0.75 -3.39 17.00
N ILE A 105 -0.28 -3.05 18.20
CA ILE A 105 1.03 -2.45 18.44
C ILE A 105 1.90 -3.51 19.11
N LEU A 106 3.14 -3.62 18.66
CA LEU A 106 4.16 -4.46 19.30
C LEU A 106 4.87 -3.67 20.40
N SER A 107 5.15 -4.34 21.53
CA SER A 107 6.05 -3.76 22.54
C SER A 107 7.47 -3.64 21.99
N THR A 108 8.31 -2.88 22.68
CA THR A 108 9.74 -2.73 22.33
C THR A 108 10.45 -4.08 22.33
N GLU A 109 10.12 -4.95 23.29
CA GLU A 109 10.68 -6.29 23.42
C GLU A 109 10.21 -7.21 22.29
N GLU A 110 8.92 -7.18 21.95
CA GLU A 110 8.37 -7.93 20.82
C GLU A 110 8.99 -7.47 19.50
N MET A 111 9.14 -6.16 19.32
CA MET A 111 9.78 -5.59 18.14
C MET A 111 11.26 -6.00 18.04
N SER A 112 11.98 -5.96 19.14
CA SER A 112 13.38 -6.42 19.19
C SER A 112 13.50 -7.89 18.82
N ARG A 113 12.64 -8.76 19.39
CA ARG A 113 12.59 -10.18 19.04
C ARG A 113 12.29 -10.41 17.56
N LEU A 114 11.32 -9.67 17.02
CA LEU A 114 10.94 -9.75 15.60
C LEU A 114 12.12 -9.40 14.69
N ILE A 115 12.79 -8.26 14.93
CA ILE A 115 13.91 -7.81 14.09
C ILE A 115 15.08 -8.79 14.19
N ASN A 116 15.42 -9.26 15.41
CA ASN A 116 16.52 -10.20 15.65
C ASN A 116 16.22 -11.62 15.10
N SER A 117 14.95 -11.96 14.86
CA SER A 117 14.55 -13.21 14.23
C SER A 117 14.63 -13.22 12.69
N ALA A 118 15.13 -12.12 12.09
CA ALA A 118 15.34 -12.03 10.65
C ALA A 118 16.27 -13.15 10.15
N GLN A 119 16.03 -13.63 8.90
CA GLN A 119 16.75 -14.79 8.36
C GLN A 119 18.22 -14.51 8.02
N ASN A 120 18.51 -13.27 7.62
CA ASN A 120 19.82 -12.83 7.16
C ASN A 120 19.98 -11.32 7.33
N LEU A 121 21.19 -10.81 7.06
CA LEU A 121 21.52 -9.39 7.18
C LEU A 121 20.63 -8.50 6.29
N PHE A 122 20.23 -8.95 5.09
CA PHE A 122 19.32 -8.22 4.23
C PHE A 122 17.96 -7.97 4.90
N HIS A 123 17.33 -9.03 5.41
CA HIS A 123 16.03 -8.92 6.07
C HIS A 123 16.15 -8.16 7.42
N TYR A 124 17.21 -8.40 8.17
CA TYR A 124 17.48 -7.67 9.42
C TYR A 124 17.55 -6.17 9.18
N THR A 125 18.40 -5.74 8.25
CA THR A 125 18.59 -4.32 7.92
C THR A 125 17.31 -3.70 7.39
N MET A 126 16.57 -4.44 6.55
CA MET A 126 15.30 -3.99 6.00
C MET A 126 14.24 -3.75 7.09
N LEU A 127 14.08 -4.70 8.03
CA LEU A 127 13.11 -4.58 9.12
C LEU A 127 13.53 -3.48 10.11
N LEU A 128 14.81 -3.39 10.43
CA LEU A 128 15.34 -2.34 11.29
C LEU A 128 15.14 -0.94 10.68
N THR A 129 15.43 -0.79 9.37
CA THR A 129 15.21 0.48 8.66
C THR A 129 13.73 0.87 8.67
N MET A 130 12.86 -0.10 8.41
CA MET A 130 11.41 0.16 8.40
C MET A 130 10.90 0.62 9.76
N TYR A 131 11.33 -0.02 10.84
CA TYR A 131 10.96 0.32 12.21
C TYR A 131 11.55 1.64 12.66
N SER A 132 12.89 1.80 12.59
CA SER A 132 13.59 2.97 13.12
C SER A 132 13.20 4.28 12.40
N ALA A 133 12.91 4.21 11.11
CA ALA A 133 12.51 5.38 10.33
C ALA A 133 10.99 5.49 10.11
N GLY A 134 10.19 4.60 10.69
CA GLY A 134 8.73 4.61 10.56
C GLY A 134 8.25 4.62 9.10
N LEU A 135 8.93 3.90 8.19
CA LEU A 135 8.68 3.97 6.76
C LEU A 135 7.39 3.25 6.34
N ARG A 136 6.71 3.81 5.34
CA ARG A 136 5.70 3.06 4.62
C ARG A 136 6.35 1.98 3.77
N ARG A 137 5.65 0.87 3.55
CA ARG A 137 6.15 -0.24 2.71
C ARG A 137 6.61 0.23 1.32
N SER A 138 5.86 1.13 0.69
CA SER A 138 6.21 1.68 -0.62
C SER A 138 7.43 2.61 -0.59
N GLU A 139 7.64 3.32 0.50
CA GLU A 139 8.81 4.18 0.72
C GLU A 139 10.07 3.34 0.88
N LEU A 140 10.00 2.28 1.70
CA LEU A 140 11.11 1.34 1.87
C LEU A 140 11.50 0.66 0.54
N CYS A 141 10.53 0.25 -0.29
CA CYS A 141 10.83 -0.31 -1.61
C CYS A 141 11.64 0.65 -2.49
N ARG A 142 11.35 1.95 -2.43
CA ARG A 142 11.95 2.96 -3.30
C ARG A 142 13.15 3.65 -2.68
N LEU A 143 13.53 3.31 -1.46
CA LEU A 143 14.63 3.95 -0.75
C LEU A 143 15.94 3.69 -1.50
N LYS A 144 16.66 4.77 -1.83
CA LYS A 144 17.93 4.73 -2.54
C LYS A 144 19.10 4.85 -1.58
N VAL A 145 20.27 4.40 -2.00
CA VAL A 145 21.53 4.60 -1.26
C VAL A 145 21.80 6.09 -1.06
N SER A 146 21.56 6.90 -2.08
CA SER A 146 21.72 8.37 -2.06
C SER A 146 20.77 9.09 -1.09
N ASN A 147 19.73 8.43 -0.61
CA ASN A 147 18.82 9.01 0.36
C ASN A 147 19.36 8.94 1.81
N ILE A 148 20.48 8.27 2.03
CA ILE A 148 21.11 8.15 3.36
C ILE A 148 22.21 9.22 3.47
N ASP A 149 21.91 10.27 4.21
CA ASP A 149 22.89 11.32 4.54
C ASP A 149 23.53 11.05 5.89
N SER A 150 24.68 10.37 5.86
CA SER A 150 25.41 10.04 7.07
C SER A 150 26.13 11.25 7.68
N GLY A 151 26.35 12.32 6.94
CA GLY A 151 26.95 13.56 7.44
C GLY A 151 25.96 14.37 8.27
N ARG A 152 24.73 14.49 7.79
CA ARG A 152 23.64 15.19 8.50
C ARG A 152 22.84 14.27 9.44
N MET A 153 23.13 12.97 9.46
CA MET A 153 22.38 11.95 10.19
C MET A 153 20.88 11.96 9.85
N MET A 154 20.56 11.99 8.55
CA MET A 154 19.19 12.07 8.03
C MET A 154 18.93 11.03 6.94
N ILE A 155 17.68 10.61 6.82
CA ILE A 155 17.16 9.81 5.70
C ILE A 155 16.16 10.67 4.95
N ARG A 156 16.39 10.92 3.68
CA ARG A 156 15.46 11.65 2.81
C ARG A 156 14.46 10.66 2.19
N ILE A 157 13.18 10.93 2.36
CA ILE A 157 12.09 10.18 1.74
C ILE A 157 11.52 11.02 0.60
N GLU A 158 11.78 10.60 -0.61
CA GLU A 158 11.26 11.23 -1.83
C GLU A 158 9.82 10.76 -2.09
N ARG A 159 8.97 11.66 -2.51
CA ARG A 159 7.59 11.39 -2.93
C ARG A 159 6.78 10.57 -1.93
N GLY A 160 6.70 11.07 -0.72
CA GLY A 160 5.82 10.53 0.32
C GLY A 160 4.34 10.60 -0.09
N LYS A 161 3.43 10.27 0.84
CA LYS A 161 1.99 10.42 0.61
C LYS A 161 1.67 11.90 0.29
N GLY A 162 1.08 12.15 -0.88
CA GLY A 162 0.79 13.51 -1.36
C GLY A 162 1.96 14.17 -2.09
N ASP A 163 2.96 13.38 -2.54
CA ASP A 163 4.15 13.83 -3.28
C ASP A 163 5.05 14.82 -2.50
N VAL A 164 5.00 14.74 -1.16
CA VAL A 164 5.81 15.60 -0.29
C VAL A 164 7.05 14.85 0.19
N ASP A 165 8.21 15.45 -0.03
CA ASP A 165 9.48 14.98 0.51
C ASP A 165 9.54 15.25 2.02
N ARG A 166 10.19 14.36 2.77
CA ARG A 166 10.48 14.56 4.19
C ARG A 166 11.82 13.99 4.58
N GLU A 167 12.43 14.56 5.58
CA GLU A 167 13.64 14.05 6.21
C GLU A 167 13.30 13.38 7.55
N ILE A 168 14.00 12.29 7.86
CA ILE A 168 13.82 11.51 9.08
C ILE A 168 15.17 11.34 9.75
N PRO A 169 15.29 11.49 11.08
CA PRO A 169 16.54 11.27 11.79
C PRO A 169 17.07 9.84 11.58
N LEU A 170 18.38 9.72 11.38
CA LEU A 170 19.10 8.47 11.22
C LEU A 170 19.81 8.15 12.54
N SER A 171 19.38 7.11 13.24
CA SER A 171 20.06 6.69 14.48
C SER A 171 21.43 6.09 14.20
N GLN A 172 22.37 6.24 15.15
CA GLN A 172 23.71 5.67 15.04
C GLN A 172 23.69 4.15 14.85
N LYS A 173 22.79 3.44 15.55
CA LYS A 173 22.61 2.00 15.41
C LYS A 173 22.19 1.63 13.97
N LEU A 174 21.23 2.35 13.41
CA LEU A 174 20.79 2.10 12.04
C LEU A 174 21.90 2.40 11.04
N LEU A 175 22.65 3.51 11.20
CA LEU A 175 23.77 3.84 10.32
C LEU A 175 24.85 2.75 10.34
N THR A 176 25.22 2.24 11.51
CA THR A 176 26.21 1.15 11.63
C THR A 176 25.72 -0.09 10.88
N THR A 177 24.47 -0.51 11.09
CA THR A 177 23.87 -1.65 10.39
C THR A 177 23.81 -1.44 8.86
N LEU A 178 23.46 -0.22 8.42
CA LEU A 178 23.43 0.12 6.99
C LEU A 178 24.84 0.06 6.37
N ARG A 179 25.88 0.44 7.09
CA ARG A 179 27.27 0.34 6.63
C ARG A 179 27.73 -1.12 6.49
N GLU A 180 27.39 -1.99 7.45
CA GLU A 180 27.66 -3.42 7.38
C GLU A 180 26.96 -4.06 6.19
N TYR A 181 25.66 -3.78 6.07
CA TYR A 181 24.84 -4.21 4.94
C TYR A 181 25.42 -3.76 3.60
N TRP A 182 25.81 -2.49 3.50
CA TRP A 182 26.39 -1.94 2.28
C TRP A 182 27.72 -2.61 1.90
N ARG A 183 28.58 -2.89 2.87
CA ARG A 183 29.86 -3.61 2.63
C ARG A 183 29.61 -5.00 2.06
N TRP A 184 28.58 -5.68 2.54
CA TRP A 184 28.22 -7.03 2.11
C TRP A 184 27.50 -7.04 0.76
N MET A 185 26.46 -6.23 0.59
CA MET A 185 25.55 -6.27 -0.56
C MET A 185 25.99 -5.39 -1.74
N ARG A 186 26.70 -4.28 -1.47
CA ARG A 186 27.11 -3.28 -2.46
C ARG A 186 25.98 -2.83 -3.37
N PRO A 187 24.82 -2.41 -2.85
CA PRO A 187 23.72 -1.92 -3.66
C PRO A 187 24.13 -0.67 -4.44
N LYS A 188 23.65 -0.53 -5.68
CA LYS A 188 23.98 0.60 -6.56
C LYS A 188 23.02 1.77 -6.37
N THR A 189 21.80 1.62 -6.81
CA THR A 189 20.78 2.69 -6.75
C THR A 189 19.83 2.48 -5.59
N TYR A 190 19.13 1.33 -5.57
CA TYR A 190 18.18 1.05 -4.50
C TYR A 190 18.88 0.43 -3.30
N LEU A 191 18.56 0.95 -2.11
CA LEU A 191 19.14 0.44 -0.87
C LEU A 191 18.84 -1.06 -0.68
N PHE A 192 17.62 -1.47 -1.01
CA PHE A 192 17.19 -2.87 -1.02
C PHE A 192 16.86 -3.31 -2.45
N PRO A 193 17.82 -3.85 -3.20
CA PRO A 193 17.59 -4.33 -4.56
C PRO A 193 16.81 -5.64 -4.56
N GLY A 194 15.89 -5.78 -5.53
CA GLY A 194 15.17 -7.02 -5.77
C GLY A 194 16.04 -8.09 -6.41
N THR A 195 15.71 -9.36 -6.13
CA THR A 195 16.48 -10.52 -6.63
C THR A 195 15.95 -11.10 -7.95
N GLN A 196 14.81 -10.64 -8.43
CA GLN A 196 14.29 -11.05 -9.74
C GLN A 196 15.25 -10.60 -10.85
N ASN A 197 15.68 -11.53 -11.68
CA ASN A 197 16.73 -11.38 -12.71
C ASN A 197 18.14 -11.10 -12.13
N GLY A 198 18.37 -11.53 -10.88
CA GLY A 198 19.58 -11.29 -10.13
C GLY A 198 19.62 -9.94 -9.41
N TRP A 199 20.25 -9.89 -8.26
CA TRP A 199 20.41 -8.67 -7.44
C TRP A 199 21.14 -7.54 -8.16
N ARG A 200 21.89 -7.87 -9.24
CA ARG A 200 22.60 -6.90 -10.09
C ARG A 200 21.68 -6.12 -11.05
N ALA A 201 20.42 -6.54 -11.20
CA ALA A 201 19.46 -5.85 -12.07
C ALA A 201 19.03 -4.45 -11.54
N ASP A 202 19.48 -4.09 -10.34
CA ASP A 202 19.26 -2.79 -9.69
C ASP A 202 17.79 -2.32 -9.75
N LYS A 203 16.88 -3.26 -9.54
CA LYS A 203 15.45 -2.99 -9.41
C LYS A 203 15.06 -2.97 -7.94
N PRO A 204 14.06 -2.18 -7.53
CA PRO A 204 13.63 -2.15 -6.14
C PRO A 204 12.98 -3.49 -5.73
N ILE A 205 13.07 -3.83 -4.43
CA ILE A 205 12.28 -4.95 -3.89
C ILE A 205 10.78 -4.71 -4.09
N THR A 206 10.04 -5.80 -4.15
CA THR A 206 8.59 -5.73 -4.18
C THR A 206 8.00 -5.67 -2.77
N ALA A 207 6.80 -5.10 -2.66
CA ALA A 207 6.05 -5.09 -1.41
C ALA A 207 5.80 -6.48 -0.83
N LYS A 208 5.79 -7.53 -1.68
CA LYS A 208 5.64 -8.94 -1.29
C LYS A 208 6.85 -9.43 -0.49
N VAL A 209 8.05 -9.09 -0.90
CA VAL A 209 9.29 -9.47 -0.18
C VAL A 209 9.28 -8.93 1.25
N ILE A 210 8.88 -7.66 1.43
CA ILE A 210 8.79 -7.04 2.76
C ILE A 210 7.75 -7.78 3.61
N TRP A 211 6.58 -8.06 3.03
CA TRP A 211 5.51 -8.77 3.72
C TRP A 211 5.94 -10.16 4.16
N GLU A 212 6.56 -10.94 3.27
CA GLU A 212 7.07 -12.29 3.58
C GLU A 212 8.15 -12.26 4.67
N ALA A 213 9.06 -11.27 4.63
CA ALA A 213 10.09 -11.12 5.65
C ALA A 213 9.49 -10.83 7.03
N VAL A 214 8.50 -9.93 7.12
CA VAL A 214 7.77 -9.65 8.36
C VAL A 214 7.07 -10.92 8.88
N GLN A 215 6.34 -11.65 8.02
CA GLN A 215 5.61 -12.86 8.41
C GLN A 215 6.56 -13.97 8.91
N LYS A 216 7.69 -14.17 8.23
CA LYS A 216 8.69 -15.16 8.62
C LYS A 216 9.35 -14.79 9.95
N ALA A 217 9.71 -13.51 10.12
CA ALA A 217 10.32 -13.02 11.35
C ALA A 217 9.36 -13.11 12.55
N ALA A 218 8.08 -12.72 12.38
CA ALA A 218 7.06 -12.81 13.42
C ALA A 218 6.84 -14.26 13.90
N ARG A 219 6.71 -15.21 12.94
CA ARG A 219 6.58 -16.64 13.28
C ARG A 219 7.79 -17.16 14.04
N LYS A 220 9.02 -16.82 13.58
CA LYS A 220 10.26 -17.26 14.23
C LYS A 220 10.44 -16.63 15.62
N ALA A 221 9.92 -15.42 15.84
CA ALA A 221 9.94 -14.73 17.11
C ALA A 221 8.87 -15.22 18.10
N GLY A 222 7.97 -16.13 17.69
CA GLY A 222 6.86 -16.61 18.52
C GLY A 222 5.83 -15.52 18.84
N ILE A 223 5.59 -14.58 17.90
CA ILE A 223 4.62 -13.50 18.09
C ILE A 223 3.28 -13.95 17.53
N GLU A 224 2.30 -14.11 18.42
CA GLU A 224 0.93 -14.57 18.06
C GLU A 224 0.07 -13.48 17.42
N LYS A 225 0.42 -12.20 17.66
CA LYS A 225 -0.27 -11.05 17.10
C LYS A 225 -0.18 -11.05 15.56
N HIS A 226 -1.21 -10.50 14.90
CA HIS A 226 -1.20 -10.34 13.45
C HIS A 226 -0.26 -9.19 13.03
N VAL A 227 1.00 -9.52 12.79
CA VAL A 227 2.03 -8.53 12.44
C VAL A 227 2.05 -8.26 10.93
N THR A 228 1.99 -7.00 10.56
CA THR A 228 2.09 -6.54 9.16
C THR A 228 3.20 -5.47 9.05
N PRO A 229 3.65 -5.12 7.84
CA PRO A 229 4.53 -3.96 7.66
C PRO A 229 3.97 -2.66 8.26
N HIS A 230 2.66 -2.49 8.30
CA HIS A 230 2.03 -1.34 8.96
C HIS A 230 2.15 -1.41 10.49
N THR A 231 2.10 -2.61 11.07
CA THR A 231 2.32 -2.80 12.52
C THR A 231 3.69 -2.28 12.93
N LEU A 232 4.76 -2.59 12.16
CA LEU A 232 6.11 -2.07 12.44
C LEU A 232 6.14 -0.55 12.45
N ARG A 233 5.47 0.08 11.48
CA ARG A 233 5.39 1.53 11.41
C ARG A 233 4.58 2.15 12.55
N HIS A 234 3.48 1.52 12.98
CA HIS A 234 2.66 2.02 14.08
C HIS A 234 3.34 1.84 15.46
N SER A 235 4.28 0.93 15.54
CA SER A 235 5.10 0.68 16.74
C SER A 235 6.44 1.44 16.71
N SER A 236 6.73 2.24 15.67
CA SER A 236 7.96 3.04 15.59
C SER A 236 7.96 4.15 16.65
N PRO A 237 9.15 4.49 17.20
CA PRO A 237 9.31 5.54 18.20
C PRO A 237 8.96 6.93 17.69
#